data_1bebabe3dcd6d9047ca8fd5cb1f1a294
#
_entry.id   1bebabe3dcd6d9047ca8fd5cb1f1a294
#
_cell.length_a   1.000
_cell.length_b   1.000
_cell.length_c   1.000
_cell.angle_alpha   90.00
_cell.angle_beta   90.00
_cell.angle_gamma   90.00
#
_symmetry.space_group_name_H-M   'P 1'
#
loop_
_entity.id
_entity.type
_entity.pdbx_description
1 polymer ?
#
loop_
_entity_poly.entity_id
_entity_poly.type
_entity_poly.pdbx_seq_one_letter_code
_entity_poly.pdbx_strand_id
1 'polypeptide(L)'
;MNTDQEFELIKEFVNDEVGIFRKPSIKSKFKYYDSEHLASLKKKFLNSRNSKVKIMEPKTITDDALWEFIKLQKGLTKEKVSEFAKYHKIAMSIETKLGTLLESFIYKYAKDHDWIWCSGSILQDIDFIKKDIKDKNNYNWIALQVKNSDNSENAASSRVRVGTNIIKWFRRLSKVKNKDNWSELIKIIKSNDKELIENLSEKNYLNYLKS
;
A
#
# COMPACT_ATOMS: atom_id res chain seq x y z
N MET A 1 2.64 -18.38 -10.66
CA MET A 1 1.19 -18.06 -10.82
C MET A 1 1.04 -16.94 -11.85
N ASN A 2 0.03 -16.99 -12.72
CA ASN A 2 -0.25 -15.86 -13.62
C ASN A 2 -1.22 -14.86 -12.98
N THR A 3 -1.32 -13.68 -13.57
CA THR A 3 -2.10 -12.55 -13.00
C THR A 3 -3.61 -12.83 -12.92
N ASP A 4 -4.15 -13.65 -13.83
CA ASP A 4 -5.55 -14.03 -13.79
C ASP A 4 -5.84 -14.98 -12.62
N GLN A 5 -4.96 -15.94 -12.39
CA GLN A 5 -5.05 -16.84 -11.22
C GLN A 5 -4.95 -16.08 -9.90
N GLU A 6 -4.08 -15.08 -9.83
CA GLU A 6 -3.97 -14.23 -8.65
C GLU A 6 -5.26 -13.45 -8.38
N PHE A 7 -5.90 -12.91 -9.43
CA PHE A 7 -7.16 -12.20 -9.26
C PHE A 7 -8.31 -13.13 -8.82
N GLU A 8 -8.35 -14.37 -9.31
CA GLU A 8 -9.33 -15.36 -8.83
C GLU A 8 -9.10 -15.72 -7.36
N LEU A 9 -7.86 -15.87 -6.92
CA LEU A 9 -7.56 -16.07 -5.49
C LEU A 9 -7.93 -14.86 -4.63
N ILE A 10 -7.81 -13.64 -5.15
CA ILE A 10 -8.30 -12.43 -4.43
C ILE A 10 -9.84 -12.48 -4.30
N LYS A 11 -10.56 -12.95 -5.31
CA LYS A 11 -12.02 -13.13 -5.23
C LYS A 11 -12.38 -14.22 -4.20
N GLU A 12 -11.67 -15.32 -4.19
CA GLU A 12 -11.85 -16.39 -3.20
C GLU A 12 -11.65 -15.86 -1.77
N PHE A 13 -10.57 -15.09 -1.53
CA PHE A 13 -10.31 -14.42 -0.27
C PHE A 13 -11.48 -13.52 0.22
N VAL A 14 -12.13 -12.82 -0.70
CA VAL A 14 -13.29 -11.99 -0.38
C VAL A 14 -14.54 -12.84 -0.15
N ASN A 15 -14.72 -13.94 -0.90
CA ASN A 15 -15.83 -14.87 -0.71
C ASN A 15 -15.75 -15.62 0.63
N ASP A 16 -14.54 -15.88 1.12
CA ASP A 16 -14.30 -16.48 2.44
C ASP A 16 -14.51 -15.45 3.58
N GLU A 17 -15.07 -14.28 3.29
CA GLU A 17 -15.38 -13.19 4.23
C GLU A 17 -14.16 -12.62 4.97
N VAL A 18 -12.94 -12.88 4.47
CA VAL A 18 -11.70 -12.41 5.10
C VAL A 18 -11.35 -10.99 4.67
N GLY A 19 -11.78 -10.59 3.48
CA GLY A 19 -11.52 -9.28 2.90
C GLY A 19 -12.74 -8.62 2.26
N ILE A 20 -12.61 -7.35 1.95
CA ILE A 20 -13.66 -6.55 1.32
C ILE A 20 -13.06 -5.84 0.13
N PHE A 21 -13.69 -5.99 -1.06
CA PHE A 21 -13.34 -5.16 -2.20
C PHE A 21 -13.65 -3.68 -1.92
N ARG A 22 -12.82 -2.82 -2.46
CA ARG A 22 -13.09 -1.38 -2.40
C ARG A 22 -14.40 -1.07 -3.12
N LYS A 23 -15.30 -0.41 -2.41
CA LYS A 23 -16.61 -0.04 -2.95
C LYS A 23 -16.48 0.87 -4.19
N PRO A 24 -17.41 0.76 -5.14
CA PRO A 24 -17.49 1.71 -6.25
C PRO A 24 -17.62 3.15 -5.72
N SER A 25 -17.16 4.13 -6.48
CA SER A 25 -17.38 5.53 -6.12
C SER A 25 -18.88 5.85 -6.17
N ILE A 26 -19.32 6.83 -5.39
CA ILE A 26 -20.72 7.29 -5.34
C ILE A 26 -21.24 7.72 -6.73
N LYS A 27 -20.32 8.18 -7.61
CA LYS A 27 -20.64 8.56 -9.00
C LYS A 27 -20.61 7.38 -9.97
N SER A 28 -20.26 6.18 -9.53
CA SER A 28 -20.19 4.99 -10.36
C SER A 28 -21.60 4.43 -10.59
N LYS A 29 -21.86 3.94 -11.80
CA LYS A 29 -23.07 3.18 -12.12
C LYS A 29 -23.01 1.72 -11.65
N PHE A 30 -21.83 1.25 -11.23
CA PHE A 30 -21.61 -0.14 -10.81
C PHE A 30 -22.21 -0.38 -9.43
N LYS A 31 -22.84 -1.54 -9.28
CA LYS A 31 -23.22 -2.06 -7.97
C LYS A 31 -22.03 -2.81 -7.35
N TYR A 32 -21.95 -2.82 -6.03
CA TYR A 32 -20.91 -3.56 -5.34
C TYR A 32 -20.96 -5.05 -5.69
N TYR A 33 -19.83 -5.61 -6.09
CA TYR A 33 -19.66 -7.03 -6.43
C TYR A 33 -20.40 -7.52 -7.69
N ASP A 34 -20.95 -6.65 -8.54
CA ASP A 34 -21.45 -7.06 -9.83
C ASP A 34 -20.32 -7.30 -10.86
N SER A 35 -20.65 -7.85 -12.01
CA SER A 35 -19.67 -8.18 -13.06
C SER A 35 -18.91 -6.96 -13.57
N GLU A 36 -19.56 -5.79 -13.68
CA GLU A 36 -18.93 -4.55 -14.14
C GLU A 36 -17.98 -3.99 -13.08
N HIS A 37 -18.36 -4.06 -11.81
CA HIS A 37 -17.48 -3.68 -10.70
C HIS A 37 -16.23 -4.57 -10.66
N LEU A 38 -16.41 -5.90 -10.75
CA LEU A 38 -15.28 -6.85 -10.76
C LEU A 38 -14.38 -6.63 -11.97
N ALA A 39 -14.93 -6.38 -13.16
CA ALA A 39 -14.15 -6.02 -14.34
C ALA A 39 -13.36 -4.71 -14.15
N SER A 40 -13.96 -3.71 -13.51
CA SER A 40 -13.29 -2.46 -13.15
C SER A 40 -12.15 -2.67 -12.16
N LEU A 41 -12.34 -3.51 -11.13
CA LEU A 41 -11.30 -3.87 -10.17
C LEU A 41 -10.16 -4.63 -10.83
N LYS A 42 -10.48 -5.62 -11.68
CA LYS A 42 -9.48 -6.37 -12.45
C LYS A 42 -8.64 -5.43 -13.33
N LYS A 43 -9.28 -4.48 -14.01
CA LYS A 43 -8.55 -3.46 -14.80
C LYS A 43 -7.62 -2.61 -13.94
N LYS A 44 -8.05 -2.18 -12.75
CA LYS A 44 -7.18 -1.43 -11.80
C LYS A 44 -6.01 -2.28 -11.34
N PHE A 45 -6.25 -3.53 -10.99
CA PHE A 45 -5.24 -4.49 -10.58
C PHE A 45 -4.14 -4.67 -11.63
N LEU A 46 -4.52 -4.90 -12.89
CA LEU A 46 -3.59 -5.06 -14.01
C LEU A 46 -2.83 -3.76 -14.33
N ASN A 47 -3.55 -2.63 -14.41
CA ASN A 47 -2.94 -1.35 -14.74
C ASN A 47 -1.93 -0.89 -13.68
N SER A 48 -2.21 -1.13 -12.41
CA SER A 48 -1.30 -0.75 -11.33
C SER A 48 0.04 -1.48 -11.40
N ARG A 49 0.05 -2.73 -11.84
CA ARG A 49 1.27 -3.54 -12.01
C ARG A 49 2.13 -3.08 -13.20
N ASN A 50 1.49 -2.58 -14.24
CA ASN A 50 2.15 -2.23 -15.50
C ASN A 50 2.45 -0.72 -15.60
N SER A 51 1.94 0.09 -14.68
CA SER A 51 2.11 1.54 -14.76
C SER A 51 3.48 1.98 -14.24
N LYS A 52 4.17 2.78 -15.07
CA LYS A 52 5.33 3.53 -14.57
C LYS A 52 4.87 4.54 -13.53
N VAL A 53 5.58 4.61 -12.42
CA VAL A 53 5.30 5.57 -11.36
C VAL A 53 5.64 6.97 -11.86
N LYS A 54 4.61 7.80 -12.08
CA LYS A 54 4.76 9.22 -12.41
C LYS A 54 4.37 10.06 -11.19
N ILE A 55 5.26 10.98 -10.81
CA ILE A 55 4.92 11.98 -9.79
C ILE A 55 4.12 13.07 -10.52
N MET A 56 2.90 13.31 -10.05
CA MET A 56 2.05 14.38 -10.55
C MET A 56 1.72 15.32 -9.39
N GLU A 57 1.75 16.61 -9.67
CA GLU A 57 1.29 17.59 -8.69
C GLU A 57 -0.21 17.37 -8.41
N PRO A 58 -0.61 17.20 -7.15
CA PRO A 58 -2.03 17.01 -6.82
C PRO A 58 -2.84 18.26 -7.19
N LYS A 59 -3.98 18.07 -7.82
CA LYS A 59 -4.95 19.16 -8.13
C LYS A 59 -5.81 19.52 -6.92
N THR A 60 -5.28 19.41 -5.72
CA THR A 60 -5.99 19.78 -4.49
C THR A 60 -5.98 21.28 -4.29
N ILE A 61 -7.10 21.82 -3.82
CA ILE A 61 -7.22 23.22 -3.38
C ILE A 61 -6.38 23.38 -2.10
N THR A 62 -5.62 24.45 -2.02
CA THR A 62 -4.88 24.81 -0.81
C THR A 62 -5.84 25.36 0.25
N ASP A 63 -5.61 25.00 1.50
CA ASP A 63 -6.30 25.65 2.62
C ASP A 63 -5.59 26.97 2.92
N ASP A 64 -6.21 28.07 2.50
CA ASP A 64 -5.63 29.40 2.65
C ASP A 64 -5.49 29.81 4.14
N ALA A 65 -6.37 29.33 5.01
CA ALA A 65 -6.29 29.61 6.43
C ALA A 65 -5.04 28.98 7.08
N LEU A 66 -4.69 27.75 6.67
CA LEU A 66 -3.47 27.08 7.12
C LEU A 66 -2.22 27.88 6.72
N TRP A 67 -2.18 28.37 5.48
CA TRP A 67 -1.03 29.10 4.97
C TRP A 67 -0.90 30.49 5.57
N GLU A 68 -1.99 31.21 5.78
CA GLU A 68 -1.97 32.50 6.50
C GLU A 68 -1.51 32.32 7.96
N PHE A 69 -1.94 31.25 8.63
CA PHE A 69 -1.47 30.96 10.00
C PHE A 69 0.03 30.66 10.04
N ILE A 70 0.56 29.86 9.11
CA ILE A 70 2.00 29.59 9.00
C ILE A 70 2.79 30.86 8.75
N LYS A 71 2.31 31.73 7.85
CA LYS A 71 2.91 33.03 7.55
C LYS A 71 3.03 33.89 8.81
N LEU A 72 1.95 34.00 9.58
CA LEU A 72 1.92 34.77 10.83
C LEU A 72 2.87 34.19 11.88
N GLN A 73 2.81 32.89 12.11
CA GLN A 73 3.60 32.23 13.16
C GLN A 73 5.11 32.16 12.87
N LYS A 74 5.49 32.11 11.60
CA LYS A 74 6.90 31.97 11.18
C LYS A 74 7.49 33.23 10.56
N GLY A 75 6.72 34.32 10.43
CA GLY A 75 7.17 35.55 9.80
C GLY A 75 7.57 35.39 8.34
N LEU A 76 6.93 34.48 7.60
CA LEU A 76 7.28 34.17 6.22
C LEU A 76 6.62 35.17 5.25
N THR A 77 7.29 35.47 4.12
CA THR A 77 6.70 36.22 3.04
C THR A 77 5.69 35.36 2.25
N LYS A 78 4.78 35.99 1.51
CA LYS A 78 3.77 35.32 0.70
C LYS A 78 4.39 34.33 -0.32
N GLU A 79 5.52 34.72 -0.92
CA GLU A 79 6.26 33.92 -1.90
C GLU A 79 6.78 32.63 -1.26
N LYS A 80 7.40 32.74 -0.08
CA LYS A 80 7.89 31.58 0.68
C LYS A 80 6.77 30.62 1.09
N VAL A 81 5.63 31.17 1.54
CA VAL A 81 4.46 30.35 1.88
C VAL A 81 3.94 29.61 0.65
N SER A 82 3.86 30.27 -0.51
CA SER A 82 3.46 29.64 -1.79
C SER A 82 4.41 28.53 -2.20
N GLU A 83 5.70 28.72 -2.02
CA GLU A 83 6.74 27.70 -2.29
C GLU A 83 6.59 26.49 -1.38
N PHE A 84 6.40 26.70 -0.07
CA PHE A 84 6.12 25.62 0.88
C PHE A 84 4.85 24.84 0.52
N ALA A 85 3.78 25.52 0.13
CA ALA A 85 2.54 24.89 -0.30
C ALA A 85 2.75 23.97 -1.51
N LYS A 86 3.55 24.41 -2.48
CA LYS A 86 3.92 23.62 -3.65
C LYS A 86 4.73 22.39 -3.26
N TYR A 87 5.77 22.54 -2.44
CA TYR A 87 6.59 21.41 -1.97
C TYR A 87 5.78 20.42 -1.14
N HIS A 88 4.86 20.90 -0.29
CA HIS A 88 3.97 20.03 0.47
C HIS A 88 3.10 19.16 -0.44
N LYS A 89 2.49 19.74 -1.48
CA LYS A 89 1.71 18.99 -2.47
C LYS A 89 2.55 17.92 -3.18
N ILE A 90 3.76 18.26 -3.58
CA ILE A 90 4.69 17.33 -4.21
C ILE A 90 5.04 16.20 -3.23
N ALA A 91 5.34 16.52 -1.97
CA ALA A 91 5.66 15.54 -0.94
C ALA A 91 4.51 14.55 -0.71
N MET A 92 3.26 15.01 -0.60
CA MET A 92 2.09 14.13 -0.48
C MET A 92 1.94 13.18 -1.68
N SER A 93 2.20 13.67 -2.90
CA SER A 93 2.18 12.83 -4.11
C SER A 93 3.29 11.77 -4.07
N ILE A 94 4.49 12.16 -3.64
CA ILE A 94 5.63 11.25 -3.48
C ILE A 94 5.33 10.17 -2.45
N GLU A 95 4.77 10.50 -1.29
CA GLU A 95 4.44 9.53 -0.23
C GLU A 95 3.49 8.44 -0.73
N THR A 96 2.46 8.83 -1.48
CA THR A 96 1.53 7.87 -2.10
C THR A 96 2.26 6.95 -3.08
N LYS A 97 3.18 7.49 -3.88
CA LYS A 97 3.95 6.70 -4.87
C LYS A 97 4.99 5.81 -4.20
N LEU A 98 5.62 6.28 -3.14
CA LEU A 98 6.54 5.46 -2.35
C LEU A 98 5.85 4.24 -1.74
N GLY A 99 4.58 4.36 -1.33
CA GLY A 99 3.78 3.21 -0.89
C GLY A 99 3.68 2.15 -2.00
N THR A 100 3.25 2.54 -3.19
CA THR A 100 3.15 1.62 -4.34
C THR A 100 4.50 1.01 -4.73
N LEU A 101 5.58 1.81 -4.70
CA LEU A 101 6.94 1.31 -4.99
C LEU A 101 7.44 0.33 -3.94
N LEU A 102 7.12 0.57 -2.67
CA LEU A 102 7.44 -0.35 -1.58
C LEU A 102 6.72 -1.69 -1.75
N GLU A 103 5.42 -1.66 -2.05
CA GLU A 103 4.63 -2.85 -2.35
C GLU A 103 5.20 -3.61 -3.57
N SER A 104 5.50 -2.90 -4.66
CA SER A 104 6.09 -3.50 -5.87
C SER A 104 7.46 -4.14 -5.60
N PHE A 105 8.31 -3.49 -4.79
CA PHE A 105 9.59 -4.03 -4.36
C PHE A 105 9.43 -5.31 -3.54
N ILE A 106 8.52 -5.32 -2.58
CA ILE A 106 8.23 -6.51 -1.76
C ILE A 106 7.71 -7.64 -2.66
N TYR A 107 6.77 -7.34 -3.56
CA TYR A 107 6.20 -8.34 -4.46
C TYR A 107 7.25 -9.02 -5.37
N LYS A 108 8.23 -8.27 -5.83
CA LYS A 108 9.32 -8.81 -6.66
C LYS A 108 9.95 -10.08 -6.06
N TYR A 109 10.07 -10.13 -4.74
CA TYR A 109 10.68 -11.26 -4.01
C TYR A 109 9.64 -12.19 -3.34
N ALA A 110 8.49 -11.66 -2.94
CA ALA A 110 7.48 -12.43 -2.21
C ALA A 110 6.58 -13.28 -3.11
N LYS A 111 6.47 -12.97 -4.42
CA LYS A 111 5.61 -13.69 -5.38
C LYS A 111 5.95 -15.19 -5.50
N ASP A 112 7.23 -15.53 -5.39
CA ASP A 112 7.71 -16.92 -5.50
C ASP A 112 7.49 -17.73 -4.19
N HIS A 113 6.91 -17.07 -3.17
CA HIS A 113 6.50 -17.61 -1.88
C HIS A 113 4.99 -17.55 -1.67
N ASP A 114 4.21 -17.63 -2.75
CA ASP A 114 2.74 -17.66 -2.77
C ASP A 114 2.06 -16.38 -2.23
N TRP A 115 2.79 -15.27 -2.11
CA TRP A 115 2.22 -14.00 -1.78
C TRP A 115 1.66 -13.30 -3.02
N ILE A 116 0.42 -12.85 -2.91
CA ILE A 116 -0.31 -12.13 -3.95
C ILE A 116 -0.37 -10.65 -3.58
N TRP A 117 0.14 -9.80 -4.45
CA TRP A 117 0.00 -8.36 -4.31
C TRP A 117 -1.36 -7.90 -4.82
N CYS A 118 -2.20 -7.35 -3.92
CA CYS A 118 -3.53 -6.80 -4.22
C CYS A 118 -3.42 -5.38 -4.81
N SER A 119 -2.60 -5.24 -5.87
CA SER A 119 -2.25 -3.96 -6.48
C SER A 119 -3.48 -3.14 -6.92
N GLY A 120 -3.31 -1.81 -7.05
CA GLY A 120 -4.39 -0.91 -7.45
C GLY A 120 -5.39 -0.60 -6.35
N SER A 121 -5.06 -0.89 -5.09
CA SER A 121 -5.92 -0.67 -3.91
C SER A 121 -7.31 -1.26 -4.11
N ILE A 122 -7.39 -2.47 -4.68
CA ILE A 122 -8.66 -3.15 -4.98
C ILE A 122 -9.33 -3.71 -3.74
N LEU A 123 -8.54 -4.09 -2.72
CA LEU A 123 -9.04 -4.47 -1.39
C LEU A 123 -8.97 -3.28 -0.43
N GLN A 124 -9.82 -3.32 0.57
CA GLN A 124 -9.81 -2.32 1.63
C GLN A 124 -8.76 -2.69 2.67
N ASP A 125 -7.79 -1.80 2.88
CA ASP A 125 -6.73 -1.89 3.89
C ASP A 125 -5.83 -3.14 3.83
N ILE A 126 -5.77 -3.82 2.68
CA ILE A 126 -4.95 -5.01 2.46
C ILE A 126 -4.13 -4.82 1.18
N ASP A 127 -2.81 -5.00 1.30
CA ASP A 127 -1.87 -4.86 0.19
C ASP A 127 -1.38 -6.23 -0.31
N PHE A 128 -1.31 -7.23 0.57
CA PHE A 128 -0.91 -8.59 0.21
C PHE A 128 -1.77 -9.62 0.91
N ILE A 129 -1.99 -10.74 0.22
CA ILE A 129 -2.61 -11.93 0.78
C ILE A 129 -1.78 -13.17 0.48
N LYS A 130 -1.91 -14.20 1.32
CA LYS A 130 -1.38 -15.54 1.09
C LYS A 130 -2.38 -16.57 1.59
N LYS A 131 -2.60 -17.61 0.77
CA LYS A 131 -3.35 -18.78 1.17
C LYS A 131 -2.37 -19.79 1.79
N ASP A 132 -2.38 -19.91 3.11
CA ASP A 132 -1.52 -20.82 3.88
C ASP A 132 -2.19 -22.20 3.97
N ILE A 133 -1.87 -23.07 3.03
CA ILE A 133 -2.46 -24.40 2.90
C ILE A 133 -1.77 -25.35 3.88
N LYS A 134 -2.52 -25.93 4.81
CA LYS A 134 -2.03 -26.93 5.77
C LYS A 134 -2.26 -28.35 5.29
N ASP A 135 -3.41 -28.60 4.68
CA ASP A 135 -3.78 -29.84 4.01
C ASP A 135 -4.88 -29.59 2.96
N LYS A 136 -5.37 -30.66 2.28
CA LYS A 136 -6.32 -30.54 1.16
C LYS A 136 -7.59 -29.74 1.45
N ASN A 137 -8.03 -29.68 2.71
CA ASN A 137 -9.29 -29.08 3.11
C ASN A 137 -9.12 -28.02 4.23
N ASN A 138 -7.86 -27.74 4.63
CA ASN A 138 -7.57 -26.85 5.72
C ASN A 138 -6.52 -25.83 5.32
N TYR A 139 -6.95 -24.58 5.19
CA TYR A 139 -6.10 -23.46 4.89
C TYR A 139 -6.50 -22.24 5.73
N ASN A 140 -5.57 -21.34 5.90
CA ASN A 140 -5.81 -20.03 6.49
C ASN A 140 -5.39 -18.94 5.51
N TRP A 141 -6.12 -17.84 5.53
CA TRP A 141 -5.67 -16.64 4.85
C TRP A 141 -4.77 -15.81 5.77
N ILE A 142 -3.67 -15.33 5.22
CA ILE A 142 -2.82 -14.33 5.83
C ILE A 142 -3.01 -13.04 5.02
N ALA A 143 -3.36 -11.96 5.69
CA ALA A 143 -3.53 -10.65 5.08
C ALA A 143 -2.52 -9.67 5.68
N LEU A 144 -1.85 -8.90 4.82
CA LEU A 144 -0.81 -7.96 5.20
C LEU A 144 -1.12 -6.57 4.64
N GLN A 145 -1.02 -5.56 5.49
CA GLN A 145 -0.95 -4.17 5.10
C GLN A 145 0.45 -3.63 5.30
N VAL A 146 0.98 -2.96 4.27
CA VAL A 146 2.31 -2.37 4.23
C VAL A 146 2.22 -0.85 4.38
N LYS A 147 3.05 -0.27 5.24
CA LYS A 147 3.17 1.17 5.44
C LYS A 147 4.63 1.61 5.44
N ASN A 148 4.91 2.78 4.88
CA ASN A 148 6.26 3.35 4.88
C ASN A 148 6.75 3.70 6.28
N SER A 149 5.87 4.25 7.13
CA SER A 149 6.20 4.67 8.49
C SER A 149 4.97 4.58 9.40
N ASP A 150 5.20 4.44 10.69
CA ASP A 150 4.19 4.42 11.76
C ASP A 150 3.66 5.83 12.13
N ASN A 151 4.34 6.89 11.69
CA ASN A 151 3.96 8.29 11.94
C ASN A 151 3.23 8.97 10.77
N SER A 152 2.90 8.24 9.69
CA SER A 152 2.14 8.80 8.59
C SER A 152 0.70 9.13 9.05
N GLU A 153 0.14 10.23 8.55
CA GLU A 153 -1.25 10.65 8.85
C GLU A 153 -2.27 9.54 8.52
N ASN A 154 -1.95 8.70 7.54
CA ASN A 154 -2.73 7.52 7.17
C ASN A 154 -2.53 6.30 8.12
N ALA A 155 -1.67 6.40 9.13
CA ALA A 155 -1.48 5.33 10.11
C ALA A 155 -2.70 5.17 11.04
N ALA A 156 -3.53 6.20 11.15
CA ALA A 156 -4.67 6.27 12.08
C ALA A 156 -5.90 5.43 11.67
N SER A 157 -5.87 4.67 10.58
CA SER A 157 -6.98 3.77 10.20
C SER A 157 -7.09 2.55 11.13
N SER A 158 -7.02 2.76 12.44
CA SER A 158 -7.22 1.71 13.45
C SER A 158 -8.66 1.18 13.47
N ARG A 159 -9.64 1.99 13.03
CA ARG A 159 -11.07 1.64 13.08
C ARG A 159 -11.48 0.48 12.18
N VAL A 160 -10.80 0.27 11.06
CA VAL A 160 -11.19 -0.77 10.08
C VAL A 160 -10.65 -2.14 10.47
N ARG A 161 -9.89 -2.24 11.55
CA ARG A 161 -9.14 -3.47 11.93
C ARG A 161 -9.52 -4.09 13.24
N VAL A 162 -10.42 -3.48 13.96
CA VAL A 162 -10.93 -4.10 15.20
C VAL A 162 -11.68 -5.37 14.80
N GLY A 163 -11.14 -6.52 15.22
CA GLY A 163 -11.69 -7.83 14.91
C GLY A 163 -11.20 -8.49 13.62
N THR A 164 -10.20 -7.91 12.90
CA THR A 164 -9.61 -8.54 11.72
C THR A 164 -8.20 -9.10 12.01
N ASN A 165 -7.84 -10.21 11.34
CA ASN A 165 -6.50 -10.81 11.42
C ASN A 165 -5.51 -10.18 10.43
N ILE A 166 -5.70 -8.92 10.05
CA ILE A 166 -4.79 -8.22 9.13
C ILE A 166 -3.52 -7.83 9.87
N ILE A 167 -2.39 -8.36 9.42
CA ILE A 167 -1.07 -7.97 9.93
C ILE A 167 -0.72 -6.61 9.36
N LYS A 168 -0.29 -5.68 10.23
CA LYS A 168 0.20 -4.38 9.79
C LYS A 168 1.70 -4.31 9.96
N TRP A 169 2.40 -4.08 8.87
CA TRP A 169 3.83 -3.89 8.88
C TRP A 169 4.21 -2.47 8.47
N PHE A 170 5.21 -1.92 9.17
CA PHE A 170 5.79 -0.61 8.89
C PHE A 170 7.25 -0.77 8.52
N ARG A 171 7.66 -0.21 7.38
CA ARG A 171 9.06 -0.24 6.97
C ARG A 171 9.97 0.48 7.96
N ARG A 172 9.52 1.63 8.51
CA ARG A 172 10.25 2.42 9.50
C ARG A 172 9.40 2.67 10.75
N LEU A 173 10.09 2.64 11.89
CA LEU A 173 9.51 2.97 13.20
C LEU A 173 10.02 4.34 13.64
N SER A 174 9.12 5.33 13.75
CA SER A 174 9.46 6.73 14.04
C SER A 174 10.07 6.95 15.44
N LYS A 175 9.67 6.12 16.40
CA LYS A 175 10.15 6.20 17.78
C LYS A 175 11.56 5.64 18.00
N VAL A 176 12.12 4.97 17.01
CA VAL A 176 13.45 4.37 17.09
C VAL A 176 14.31 4.97 16.00
N LYS A 177 15.36 5.72 16.39
CA LYS A 177 16.25 6.39 15.46
C LYS A 177 16.85 5.39 14.46
N ASN A 178 16.61 5.64 13.18
CA ASN A 178 17.15 4.88 12.03
C ASN A 178 16.86 3.37 11.99
N LYS A 179 15.85 2.88 12.70
CA LYS A 179 15.49 1.46 12.65
C LYS A 179 14.55 1.18 11.49
N ASP A 180 15.07 0.52 10.48
CA ASP A 180 14.23 -0.20 9.53
C ASP A 180 13.69 -1.51 10.16
N ASN A 181 12.64 -2.06 9.58
CA ASN A 181 11.92 -3.19 10.17
C ASN A 181 11.81 -4.38 9.22
N TRP A 182 12.76 -4.53 8.31
CA TRP A 182 12.74 -5.60 7.30
C TRP A 182 12.79 -7.00 7.91
N SER A 183 13.50 -7.19 9.02
CA SER A 183 13.56 -8.46 9.72
C SER A 183 12.18 -8.97 10.16
N GLU A 184 11.28 -8.07 10.53
CA GLU A 184 9.91 -8.43 10.90
C GLU A 184 9.09 -8.84 9.66
N LEU A 185 9.27 -8.14 8.53
CA LEU A 185 8.62 -8.55 7.27
C LEU A 185 9.04 -9.95 6.83
N ILE A 186 10.32 -10.27 6.94
CA ILE A 186 10.87 -11.60 6.61
C ILE A 186 10.19 -12.69 7.47
N LYS A 187 10.01 -12.44 8.78
CA LYS A 187 9.26 -13.36 9.66
C LYS A 187 7.79 -13.53 9.26
N ILE A 188 7.14 -12.42 8.85
CA ILE A 188 5.75 -12.46 8.37
C ILE A 188 5.63 -13.29 7.09
N ILE A 189 6.57 -13.15 6.16
CA ILE A 189 6.61 -13.91 4.91
C ILE A 189 6.87 -15.41 5.19
N LYS A 190 7.49 -15.74 6.33
CA LYS A 190 7.81 -17.10 6.76
C LYS A 190 8.63 -17.86 5.72
N SER A 191 9.64 -17.22 5.16
CA SER A 191 10.54 -17.84 4.21
C SER A 191 11.93 -18.03 4.83
N ASN A 192 12.51 -19.21 4.59
CA ASN A 192 13.90 -19.51 4.90
C ASN A 192 14.80 -19.33 3.66
N ASP A 193 14.27 -18.79 2.58
CA ASP A 193 14.99 -18.52 1.35
C ASP A 193 16.03 -17.42 1.59
N LYS A 194 17.30 -17.79 1.38
CA LYS A 194 18.44 -16.87 1.57
C LYS A 194 18.38 -15.68 0.61
N GLU A 195 17.97 -15.90 -0.62
CA GLU A 195 17.86 -14.85 -1.63
C GLU A 195 16.82 -13.81 -1.22
N LEU A 196 15.65 -14.25 -0.77
CA LEU A 196 14.62 -13.35 -0.25
C LEU A 196 15.12 -12.57 0.97
N ILE A 197 15.76 -13.25 1.93
CA ILE A 197 16.26 -12.63 3.17
C ILE A 197 17.31 -11.57 2.86
N GLU A 198 18.25 -11.84 1.96
CA GLU A 198 19.31 -10.91 1.58
C GLU A 198 18.78 -9.71 0.78
N ASN A 199 17.76 -9.94 -0.04
CA ASN A 199 17.21 -8.90 -0.91
C ASN A 199 16.20 -7.98 -0.23
N LEU A 200 15.40 -8.46 0.74
CA LEU A 200 14.47 -7.63 1.49
C LEU A 200 15.19 -6.79 2.55
N SER A 201 15.79 -5.71 2.10
CA SER A 201 16.57 -4.80 2.96
C SER A 201 16.38 -3.33 2.55
N GLU A 202 16.65 -2.42 3.49
CA GLU A 202 16.57 -0.97 3.23
C GLU A 202 17.53 -0.55 2.11
N LYS A 203 18.74 -1.10 2.09
CA LYS A 203 19.74 -0.82 1.05
C LYS A 203 19.21 -1.17 -0.34
N ASN A 204 18.64 -2.35 -0.49
CA ASN A 204 18.13 -2.82 -1.78
C ASN A 204 16.86 -2.09 -2.20
N TYR A 205 16.00 -1.74 -1.25
CA TYR A 205 14.85 -0.88 -1.55
C TYR A 205 15.28 0.51 -2.04
N LEU A 206 16.26 1.14 -1.39
CA LEU A 206 16.78 2.44 -1.84
C LEU A 206 17.44 2.35 -3.22
N ASN A 207 18.10 1.24 -3.55
CA ASN A 207 18.62 1.00 -4.88
C ASN A 207 17.51 0.79 -5.92
N TYR A 208 16.45 0.08 -5.55
CA TYR A 208 15.26 -0.09 -6.40
C TYR A 208 14.57 1.25 -6.74
N LEU A 209 14.57 2.21 -5.82
CA LEU A 209 14.01 3.54 -6.09
C LEU A 209 14.83 4.37 -7.10
N LYS A 210 16.08 4.00 -7.35
CA LYS A 210 16.99 4.68 -8.29
C LYS A 210 16.97 4.08 -9.69
N SER A 211 16.42 2.88 -9.86
CA SER A 211 16.30 2.16 -11.14
C SER A 211 15.04 2.55 -11.89
#